data_5772fe5b8979d4282f61f849e6d32d9f
#
_entry.id   5772fe5b8979d4282f61f849e6d32d9f
#
_cell.length_a   1.000
_cell.length_b   1.000
_cell.length_c   1.000
_cell.angle_alpha   90.00
_cell.angle_beta   90.00
_cell.angle_gamma   90.00
#
_symmetry.space_group_name_H-M   'P 1'
#
loop_
_entity.id
_entity.type
_entity.pdbx_description
1 polymer ?
#
loop_
_entity_poly.entity_id
_entity_poly.type
_entity_poly.pdbx_seq_one_letter_code
_entity_poly.pdbx_strand_id
1 'polypeptide(L)'
;GDVAVASYSRRVPNGNFIGTSSVARDAAAESTPAIIRPVGPDYLRALGLTPSVGREITTGDRRGGTRVAVINEHLATELFGGQSPIGHSLLVGGRQEPAEVIGVAPNALYDGPVHDERPRYLFLAEQQAVGDPPMDPTFYVRHRGTLKSATAAAGRALAEVDASVPIVSMSTMDARLQSVTVVERMIARLLMVFAMASLAVAALGQYAVAMFNMRLRTKDFGVRMAIGASASQIQREVITEALRLTWRGLAVGIVLSVAAGVAARGVLFGVTPTDPATYLAVFAILSTASVAASYLPAWRAARINVVEALRQE
;
A
#
# COMPACT_ATOMS: atom_id res chain seq x y z
N GLY A 1 -15.30 30.72 -13.56
CA GLY A 1 -14.33 29.86 -14.20
C GLY A 1 -14.32 28.52 -13.57
N ASP A 2 -13.93 27.49 -14.32
CA ASP A 2 -13.92 26.08 -13.87
C ASP A 2 -12.82 25.76 -12.86
N VAL A 3 -11.82 26.63 -12.72
CA VAL A 3 -10.72 26.50 -11.76
C VAL A 3 -11.16 27.05 -10.40
N ALA A 4 -11.13 26.17 -9.39
CA ALA A 4 -11.51 26.54 -8.03
C ALA A 4 -10.32 27.05 -7.21
N VAL A 5 -9.18 26.37 -7.32
CA VAL A 5 -7.92 26.72 -6.63
C VAL A 5 -6.76 26.26 -7.50
N ALA A 6 -5.71 27.06 -7.57
CA ALA A 6 -4.44 26.68 -8.17
C ALA A 6 -3.29 26.98 -7.21
N SER A 7 -2.34 26.08 -7.11
CA SER A 7 -1.11 26.23 -6.35
C SER A 7 0.03 25.50 -7.03
N TYR A 8 1.22 25.64 -6.50
CA TYR A 8 2.40 24.97 -7.05
C TYR A 8 3.34 24.49 -5.96
N SER A 9 4.20 23.56 -6.33
CA SER A 9 5.34 23.18 -5.49
C SER A 9 6.58 23.03 -6.34
N ARG A 10 7.73 23.16 -5.70
CA ARG A 10 9.00 22.84 -6.33
C ARG A 10 9.02 21.35 -6.62
N ARG A 11 9.20 20.95 -7.88
CA ARG A 11 9.35 19.55 -8.24
C ARG A 11 10.70 19.06 -7.75
N VAL A 12 10.69 17.91 -7.07
CA VAL A 12 11.90 17.12 -6.87
C VAL A 12 12.11 16.31 -8.14
N PRO A 13 13.24 16.45 -8.86
CA PRO A 13 13.48 15.69 -10.08
C PRO A 13 13.41 14.19 -9.78
N ASN A 14 12.62 13.46 -10.59
CA ASN A 14 12.59 11.99 -10.64
C ASN A 14 12.46 11.27 -9.30
N GLY A 15 11.38 11.47 -8.57
CA GLY A 15 10.82 10.50 -7.61
C GLY A 15 11.73 9.88 -6.52
N ASN A 16 13.03 9.87 -6.70
CA ASN A 16 14.00 9.18 -5.86
C ASN A 16 14.84 10.10 -4.95
N PHE A 17 14.73 11.41 -5.07
CA PHE A 17 15.43 12.33 -4.18
C PHE A 17 14.41 13.16 -3.41
N ILE A 18 13.87 12.56 -2.37
CA ILE A 18 13.19 13.28 -1.31
C ILE A 18 14.31 13.95 -0.52
N GLY A 19 14.48 15.26 -0.71
CA GLY A 19 15.42 16.05 0.08
C GLY A 19 14.96 16.03 1.53
N THR A 20 15.46 15.05 2.30
CA THR A 20 15.32 15.09 3.75
C THR A 20 16.34 16.06 4.28
N SER A 21 15.90 16.93 5.18
CA SER A 21 16.79 17.84 5.88
C SER A 21 16.47 17.78 7.37
N SER A 22 17.44 18.17 8.17
CA SER A 22 17.29 18.20 9.62
C SER A 22 16.36 19.33 10.06
N VAL A 23 15.43 19.02 10.94
CA VAL A 23 14.54 19.98 11.59
C VAL A 23 14.73 19.86 13.10
N ALA A 24 14.91 20.98 13.81
CA ALA A 24 15.06 21.00 15.25
C ALA A 24 14.26 22.16 15.86
N ARG A 25 13.84 22.03 17.10
CA ARG A 25 13.15 23.11 17.85
C ARG A 25 14.09 24.24 18.24
N ASP A 26 15.32 23.90 18.56
CA ASP A 26 16.39 24.84 18.89
C ASP A 26 17.76 24.22 18.54
N ALA A 27 18.83 24.99 18.69
CA ALA A 27 20.19 24.55 18.35
C ALA A 27 20.73 23.43 19.26
N ALA A 28 20.16 23.21 20.43
CA ALA A 28 20.56 22.18 21.39
C ALA A 28 19.69 20.91 21.29
N ALA A 29 18.54 20.97 20.61
CA ALA A 29 17.65 19.85 20.45
C ALA A 29 18.16 18.85 19.41
N GLU A 30 17.85 17.58 19.60
CA GLU A 30 18.10 16.54 18.63
C GLU A 30 17.37 16.86 17.31
N SER A 31 18.06 16.76 16.19
CA SER A 31 17.49 17.06 14.90
C SER A 31 16.72 15.86 14.35
N THR A 32 15.48 16.11 13.90
CA THR A 32 14.63 15.12 13.27
C THR A 32 14.71 15.26 11.74
N PRO A 33 14.95 14.19 10.99
CA PRO A 33 14.91 14.23 9.52
C PRO A 33 13.46 14.42 9.04
N ALA A 34 13.24 15.44 8.21
CA ALA A 34 11.93 15.71 7.61
C ALA A 34 12.07 16.04 6.12
N ILE A 35 11.02 15.79 5.37
CA ILE A 35 10.89 16.14 3.96
C ILE A 35 10.49 17.60 3.88
N ILE A 36 11.39 18.46 3.40
CA ILE A 36 11.13 19.88 3.26
C ILE A 36 10.60 20.15 1.86
N ARG A 37 9.45 20.81 1.81
CA ARG A 37 8.79 21.14 0.57
C ARG A 37 8.45 22.63 0.48
N PRO A 38 9.10 23.38 -0.38
CA PRO A 38 8.64 24.71 -0.75
C PRO A 38 7.37 24.63 -1.59
N VAL A 39 6.33 25.35 -1.18
CA VAL A 39 5.01 25.34 -1.79
C VAL A 39 4.46 26.75 -2.01
N GLY A 40 3.61 26.89 -3.01
CA GLY A 40 2.86 28.11 -3.26
C GLY A 40 1.71 28.31 -2.27
N PRO A 41 1.05 29.47 -2.33
CA PRO A 41 -0.14 29.75 -1.54
C PRO A 41 -1.25 28.75 -1.83
N ASP A 42 -2.10 28.47 -0.83
CA ASP A 42 -3.27 27.59 -0.95
C ASP A 42 -2.95 26.14 -1.40
N TYR A 43 -1.74 25.66 -1.13
CA TYR A 43 -1.27 24.34 -1.57
C TYR A 43 -2.13 23.19 -1.02
N LEU A 44 -2.43 23.21 0.29
CA LEU A 44 -3.26 22.17 0.90
C LEU A 44 -4.68 22.20 0.32
N ARG A 45 -5.25 23.37 0.14
CA ARG A 45 -6.57 23.54 -0.46
C ARG A 45 -6.63 23.07 -1.91
N ALA A 46 -5.57 23.27 -2.69
CA ALA A 46 -5.46 22.72 -4.05
C ALA A 46 -5.48 21.19 -4.05
N LEU A 47 -4.87 20.56 -3.06
CA LEU A 47 -4.93 19.09 -2.85
C LEU A 47 -6.24 18.61 -2.24
N GLY A 48 -7.13 19.51 -1.82
CA GLY A 48 -8.40 19.17 -1.17
C GLY A 48 -8.27 18.89 0.32
N LEU A 49 -7.18 19.34 0.92
CA LEU A 49 -6.89 19.23 2.33
C LEU A 49 -7.11 20.55 3.04
N THR A 50 -7.37 20.49 4.34
CA THR A 50 -7.43 21.63 5.24
C THR A 50 -6.49 21.40 6.41
N PRO A 51 -5.81 22.44 6.94
CA PRO A 51 -5.03 22.30 8.16
C PRO A 51 -5.90 21.75 9.30
N SER A 52 -5.36 20.83 10.09
CA SER A 52 -6.00 20.32 11.30
C SER A 52 -6.02 21.39 12.40
N VAL A 53 -4.96 22.21 12.44
CA VAL A 53 -4.81 23.34 13.39
C VAL A 53 -4.10 24.50 12.70
N GLY A 54 -4.46 25.73 13.03
CA GLY A 54 -3.82 26.93 12.47
C GLY A 54 -4.29 27.27 11.07
N ARG A 55 -3.38 27.77 10.24
CA ARG A 55 -3.65 28.22 8.86
C ARG A 55 -2.66 27.64 7.86
N GLU A 56 -3.02 27.64 6.60
CA GLU A 56 -2.10 27.34 5.50
C GLU A 56 -1.29 28.56 5.04
N ILE A 57 -0.32 28.32 4.16
CA ILE A 57 0.50 29.34 3.53
C ILE A 57 -0.39 30.14 2.54
N THR A 58 -0.28 31.45 2.61
CA THR A 58 -1.07 32.41 1.80
C THR A 58 -0.17 33.32 0.97
N THR A 59 -0.78 34.11 0.10
CA THR A 59 -0.07 35.15 -0.69
C THR A 59 0.57 36.24 0.17
N GLY A 60 0.17 36.35 1.45
CA GLY A 60 0.76 37.30 2.42
C GLY A 60 2.13 36.87 2.94
N ASP A 61 2.45 35.57 2.85
CA ASP A 61 3.70 34.96 3.39
C ASP A 61 4.85 35.15 2.38
N ARG A 62 5.36 36.40 2.26
CA ARG A 62 6.30 36.87 1.23
C ARG A 62 7.74 36.93 1.75
N ARG A 63 8.68 37.06 0.81
CA ARG A 63 10.09 37.35 1.11
C ARG A 63 10.21 38.66 1.93
N GLY A 64 11.00 38.63 3.01
CA GLY A 64 11.18 39.76 3.92
C GLY A 64 10.22 39.79 5.09
N GLY A 65 9.18 38.94 5.12
CA GLY A 65 8.35 38.71 6.30
C GLY A 65 8.93 37.59 7.19
N THR A 66 8.27 37.36 8.33
CA THR A 66 8.60 36.22 9.20
C THR A 66 8.54 34.91 8.40
N ARG A 67 9.58 34.09 8.44
CA ARG A 67 9.55 32.79 7.79
C ARG A 67 8.51 31.90 8.45
N VAL A 68 7.67 31.29 7.63
CA VAL A 68 6.58 30.46 8.11
C VAL A 68 6.68 29.05 7.59
N ALA A 69 6.24 28.09 8.42
CA ALA A 69 6.18 26.68 8.08
C ALA A 69 4.84 26.07 8.45
N VAL A 70 4.38 25.14 7.64
CA VAL A 70 3.29 24.22 8.00
C VAL A 70 3.92 22.83 8.13
N ILE A 71 3.62 22.11 9.21
CA ILE A 71 4.15 20.76 9.46
C ILE A 71 3.03 19.75 9.44
N ASN A 72 3.31 18.47 9.14
CA ASN A 72 2.27 17.47 9.25
C ASN A 72 2.13 16.94 10.71
N GLU A 73 1.04 16.25 11.00
CA GLU A 73 0.72 15.73 12.33
C GLU A 73 1.81 14.80 12.88
N HIS A 74 2.46 13.98 12.04
CA HIS A 74 3.56 13.12 12.48
C HIS A 74 4.75 13.93 13.01
N LEU A 75 5.17 14.95 12.26
CA LEU A 75 6.27 15.83 12.68
C LEU A 75 5.88 16.65 13.92
N ALA A 76 4.63 17.13 13.97
CA ALA A 76 4.09 17.85 15.12
C ALA A 76 4.13 16.98 16.41
N THR A 77 3.69 15.74 16.31
CA THR A 77 3.70 14.80 17.44
C THR A 77 5.12 14.49 17.91
N GLU A 78 6.04 14.28 16.98
CA GLU A 78 7.44 13.92 17.30
C GLU A 78 8.19 15.07 17.95
N LEU A 79 8.02 16.30 17.43
CA LEU A 79 8.74 17.47 17.96
C LEU A 79 8.10 18.07 19.22
N PHE A 80 6.78 17.99 19.37
CA PHE A 80 6.04 18.71 20.41
C PHE A 80 5.32 17.82 21.42
N GLY A 81 5.30 16.48 21.21
CA GLY A 81 4.74 15.53 22.19
C GLY A 81 3.28 15.77 22.56
N GLY A 82 2.47 16.32 21.64
CA GLY A 82 1.05 16.64 21.86
C GLY A 82 0.78 18.07 22.33
N GLN A 83 1.80 18.89 22.57
CA GLN A 83 1.65 20.33 22.78
C GLN A 83 1.34 21.03 21.46
N SER A 84 0.68 22.20 21.52
CA SER A 84 0.42 23.00 20.31
C SER A 84 1.74 23.47 19.68
N PRO A 85 1.99 23.14 18.40
CA PRO A 85 3.19 23.60 17.71
C PRO A 85 3.07 25.04 17.21
N ILE A 86 1.87 25.62 17.16
CA ILE A 86 1.61 26.92 16.58
C ILE A 86 2.33 28.04 17.34
N GLY A 87 2.97 28.94 16.58
CA GLY A 87 3.76 30.05 17.13
C GLY A 87 5.18 29.67 17.58
N HIS A 88 5.52 28.38 17.57
CA HIS A 88 6.89 27.95 17.85
C HIS A 88 7.76 28.04 16.60
N SER A 89 9.04 28.33 16.78
CA SER A 89 10.02 28.39 15.70
C SER A 89 10.77 27.07 15.53
N LEU A 90 11.06 26.71 14.30
CA LEU A 90 11.84 25.53 13.93
C LEU A 90 13.09 25.93 13.15
N LEU A 91 14.23 25.37 13.49
CA LEU A 91 15.46 25.47 12.70
C LEU A 91 15.39 24.44 11.57
N VAL A 92 15.54 24.89 10.34
CA VAL A 92 15.37 24.07 9.15
C VAL A 92 16.68 23.99 8.37
N GLY A 93 17.23 22.80 8.19
CA GLY A 93 18.44 22.58 7.41
C GLY A 93 19.70 23.18 8.00
N GLY A 94 19.82 23.25 9.33
CA GLY A 94 20.97 23.85 10.01
C GLY A 94 21.12 25.35 9.83
N ARG A 95 20.07 26.04 9.31
CA ARG A 95 20.07 27.48 9.07
C ARG A 95 19.81 28.28 10.35
N GLN A 96 20.42 29.43 10.44
CA GLN A 96 20.25 30.32 11.59
C GLN A 96 18.87 31.03 11.64
N GLU A 97 18.19 31.12 10.50
CA GLU A 97 16.87 31.75 10.45
C GLU A 97 15.76 30.74 10.72
N PRO A 98 15.08 30.87 11.87
CA PRO A 98 14.00 29.97 12.23
C PRO A 98 12.76 30.23 11.37
N ALA A 99 11.93 29.20 11.19
CA ALA A 99 10.62 29.30 10.57
C ALA A 99 9.53 29.08 11.63
N GLU A 100 8.58 30.00 11.74
CA GLU A 100 7.46 29.93 12.68
C GLU A 100 6.42 28.91 12.17
N VAL A 101 5.97 28.01 13.03
CA VAL A 101 4.90 27.07 12.70
C VAL A 101 3.55 27.78 12.75
N ILE A 102 2.90 27.91 11.60
CA ILE A 102 1.61 28.58 11.45
C ILE A 102 0.45 27.62 11.30
N GLY A 103 0.71 26.34 10.99
CA GLY A 103 -0.33 25.35 10.79
C GLY A 103 0.17 23.91 10.87
N VAL A 104 -0.77 23.02 11.09
CA VAL A 104 -0.56 21.56 11.07
C VAL A 104 -1.41 20.96 9.97
N ALA A 105 -0.78 20.30 9.01
CA ALA A 105 -1.44 19.60 7.91
C ALA A 105 -1.79 18.15 8.32
N PRO A 106 -2.89 17.59 7.83
CA PRO A 106 -3.21 16.18 8.07
C PRO A 106 -2.13 15.26 7.49
N ASN A 107 -2.01 14.06 8.05
CA ASN A 107 -1.12 13.05 7.49
C ASN A 107 -1.67 12.55 6.16
N ALA A 108 -0.92 12.75 5.09
CA ALA A 108 -1.24 12.31 3.74
C ALA A 108 0.05 11.95 2.99
N LEU A 109 -0.08 11.19 1.92
CA LEU A 109 1.02 10.89 1.01
C LEU A 109 1.11 12.02 -0.04
N TYR A 110 1.91 13.04 0.26
CA TYR A 110 2.03 14.22 -0.60
C TYR A 110 2.89 13.97 -1.86
N ASP A 111 3.74 12.92 -1.84
CA ASP A 111 4.74 12.65 -2.88
C ASP A 111 4.68 11.24 -3.51
N GLY A 112 3.67 10.45 -3.15
CA GLY A 112 3.62 9.04 -3.50
C GLY A 112 4.21 8.14 -2.42
N PRO A 113 4.48 6.85 -2.70
CA PRO A 113 4.93 5.91 -1.69
C PRO A 113 6.30 6.33 -1.17
N VAL A 114 6.31 6.82 0.04
CA VAL A 114 7.51 7.01 0.85
C VAL A 114 7.73 5.71 1.61
N HIS A 115 8.96 5.23 1.66
CA HIS A 115 9.33 3.99 2.38
C HIS A 115 9.23 4.14 3.90
N ASP A 116 8.75 5.29 4.39
CA ASP A 116 8.54 5.60 5.80
C ASP A 116 7.05 5.45 6.15
N GLU A 117 6.75 4.63 7.15
CA GLU A 117 5.38 4.45 7.66
C GLU A 117 4.82 5.75 8.26
N ARG A 118 5.69 6.68 8.66
CA ARG A 118 5.34 7.97 9.27
C ARG A 118 6.13 9.11 8.64
N PRO A 119 5.87 9.44 7.37
CA PRO A 119 6.61 10.48 6.69
C PRO A 119 6.41 11.82 7.39
N ARG A 120 7.51 12.53 7.60
CA ARG A 120 7.55 13.82 8.26
C ARG A 120 7.70 14.89 7.22
N TYR A 121 6.68 15.74 7.09
CA TYR A 121 6.64 16.82 6.10
C TYR A 121 6.72 18.18 6.77
N LEU A 122 7.51 19.07 6.18
CA LEU A 122 7.56 20.48 6.50
C LEU A 122 7.40 21.29 5.22
N PHE A 123 6.33 22.06 5.12
CA PHE A 123 6.02 22.93 4.01
C PHE A 123 6.50 24.34 4.32
N LEU A 124 7.29 24.94 3.43
CA LEU A 124 7.75 26.33 3.50
C LEU A 124 7.08 27.15 2.42
N ALA A 125 6.83 28.42 2.69
CA ALA A 125 6.42 29.34 1.63
C ALA A 125 7.53 29.44 0.57
N GLU A 126 7.23 29.15 -0.71
CA GLU A 126 8.21 29.14 -1.80
C GLU A 126 8.93 30.49 -1.92
N GLN A 127 8.23 31.60 -1.73
CA GLN A 127 8.81 32.93 -1.78
C GLN A 127 9.82 33.20 -0.66
N GLN A 128 9.81 32.42 0.41
CA GLN A 128 10.74 32.49 1.54
C GLN A 128 11.80 31.38 1.50
N ALA A 129 11.68 30.46 0.55
CA ALA A 129 12.69 29.42 0.36
C ALA A 129 13.97 30.06 -0.20
N VAL A 130 15.11 29.66 0.37
CA VAL A 130 16.40 30.12 -0.10
C VAL A 130 16.90 29.18 -1.19
N GLY A 131 17.36 29.72 -2.31
CA GLY A 131 17.90 28.99 -3.46
C GLY A 131 17.40 29.58 -4.77
N ASP A 132 17.87 29.04 -5.87
CA ASP A 132 17.42 29.43 -7.21
C ASP A 132 15.93 29.12 -7.41
N PRO A 133 15.25 29.93 -8.26
CA PRO A 133 13.85 29.64 -8.60
C PRO A 133 13.70 28.21 -9.14
N PRO A 134 12.55 27.56 -8.93
CA PRO A 134 12.36 26.20 -9.40
C PRO A 134 12.49 26.13 -10.91
N MET A 135 13.42 25.30 -11.41
CA MET A 135 13.58 25.09 -12.85
C MET A 135 12.40 24.32 -13.47
N ASP A 136 11.62 23.62 -12.64
CA ASP A 136 10.54 22.74 -13.10
C ASP A 136 9.39 22.71 -12.06
N PRO A 137 8.61 23.80 -11.94
CA PRO A 137 7.51 23.84 -10.97
C PRO A 137 6.37 22.91 -11.40
N THR A 138 5.78 22.22 -10.44
CA THR A 138 4.55 21.46 -10.63
C THR A 138 3.36 22.27 -10.13
N PHE A 139 2.44 22.59 -11.03
CA PHE A 139 1.19 23.27 -10.68
C PHE A 139 0.10 22.28 -10.35
N TYR A 140 -0.63 22.53 -9.29
CA TYR A 140 -1.80 21.77 -8.86
C TYR A 140 -3.04 22.63 -9.10
N VAL A 141 -3.96 22.12 -9.90
CA VAL A 141 -5.18 22.83 -10.27
C VAL A 141 -6.39 22.01 -9.83
N ARG A 142 -7.14 22.53 -8.87
CA ARG A 142 -8.42 21.96 -8.48
C ARG A 142 -9.52 22.59 -9.32
N HIS A 143 -10.33 21.76 -9.97
CA HIS A 143 -11.41 22.22 -10.85
C HIS A 143 -12.76 21.67 -10.40
N ARG A 144 -13.84 22.34 -10.79
CA ARG A 144 -15.23 21.91 -10.58
C ARG A 144 -15.90 21.39 -11.86
N GLY A 145 -15.33 21.71 -13.02
CA GLY A 145 -15.82 21.31 -14.33
C GLY A 145 -15.23 20.00 -14.84
N THR A 146 -15.25 19.81 -16.16
CA THR A 146 -14.63 18.62 -16.79
C THR A 146 -13.11 18.74 -16.85
N LEU A 147 -12.42 17.62 -16.89
CA LEU A 147 -10.96 17.59 -17.06
C LEU A 147 -10.55 18.35 -18.35
N LYS A 148 -11.30 18.20 -19.43
CA LYS A 148 -11.02 18.85 -20.71
C LYS A 148 -11.11 20.39 -20.60
N SER A 149 -12.11 20.92 -19.89
CA SER A 149 -12.22 22.37 -19.69
C SER A 149 -11.11 22.91 -18.79
N ALA A 150 -10.74 22.17 -17.74
CA ALA A 150 -9.66 22.55 -16.83
C ALA A 150 -8.29 22.54 -17.52
N THR A 151 -7.99 21.53 -18.32
CA THR A 151 -6.72 21.47 -19.08
C THR A 151 -6.63 22.60 -20.11
N ALA A 152 -7.72 22.91 -20.82
CA ALA A 152 -7.75 24.01 -21.77
C ALA A 152 -7.62 25.38 -21.09
N ALA A 153 -8.21 25.54 -19.90
CA ALA A 153 -8.09 26.78 -19.12
C ALA A 153 -6.66 26.97 -18.60
N ALA A 154 -6.03 25.93 -18.06
CA ALA A 154 -4.65 25.97 -17.60
C ALA A 154 -3.67 26.29 -18.74
N GLY A 155 -3.84 25.67 -19.91
CA GLY A 155 -3.02 25.95 -21.09
C GLY A 155 -3.14 27.40 -21.58
N ARG A 156 -4.35 27.96 -21.59
CA ARG A 156 -4.57 29.38 -21.97
C ARG A 156 -3.95 30.31 -20.95
N ALA A 157 -4.16 30.07 -19.66
CA ALA A 157 -3.60 30.93 -18.61
C ALA A 157 -2.06 30.96 -18.66
N LEU A 158 -1.41 29.81 -18.97
CA LEU A 158 0.03 29.78 -19.15
C LEU A 158 0.48 30.53 -20.41
N ALA A 159 -0.22 30.36 -21.53
CA ALA A 159 0.10 31.03 -22.78
C ALA A 159 -0.10 32.58 -22.71
N GLU A 160 -1.01 33.05 -21.85
CA GLU A 160 -1.21 34.47 -21.56
C GLU A 160 -0.03 35.10 -20.80
N VAL A 161 0.66 34.29 -19.95
CA VAL A 161 1.83 34.75 -19.19
C VAL A 161 3.08 34.66 -20.05
N ASP A 162 3.33 33.49 -20.64
CA ASP A 162 4.45 33.27 -21.55
C ASP A 162 4.17 32.06 -22.47
N ALA A 163 3.94 32.35 -23.74
CA ALA A 163 3.66 31.33 -24.76
C ALA A 163 4.88 30.47 -25.11
N SER A 164 6.09 30.83 -24.70
CA SER A 164 7.31 30.08 -24.95
C SER A 164 7.56 28.94 -23.94
N VAL A 165 6.85 28.95 -22.81
CA VAL A 165 6.99 27.95 -21.75
C VAL A 165 6.21 26.67 -22.11
N PRO A 166 6.90 25.54 -22.37
CA PRO A 166 6.22 24.31 -22.72
C PRO A 166 5.58 23.64 -21.50
N ILE A 167 4.39 23.09 -21.67
CA ILE A 167 3.81 22.17 -20.70
C ILE A 167 4.45 20.79 -20.91
N VAL A 168 5.35 20.38 -20.02
CA VAL A 168 6.07 19.12 -20.12
C VAL A 168 5.16 17.91 -19.92
N SER A 169 4.24 18.00 -18.95
CA SER A 169 3.26 16.93 -18.68
C SER A 169 2.03 17.50 -17.98
N MET A 170 0.89 16.87 -18.26
CA MET A 170 -0.36 17.16 -17.57
C MET A 170 -1.06 15.83 -17.23
N SER A 171 -1.38 15.64 -15.96
CA SER A 171 -2.00 14.40 -15.49
C SER A 171 -2.98 14.69 -14.34
N THR A 172 -3.97 13.82 -14.16
CA THR A 172 -4.81 13.86 -12.97
C THR A 172 -4.06 13.33 -11.77
N MET A 173 -4.50 13.70 -10.55
CA MET A 173 -3.93 13.14 -9.32
C MET A 173 -4.10 11.62 -9.28
N ASP A 174 -5.26 11.09 -9.72
CA ASP A 174 -5.49 9.64 -9.79
C ASP A 174 -4.51 8.93 -10.73
N ALA A 175 -4.29 9.48 -11.93
CA ALA A 175 -3.31 8.91 -12.86
C ALA A 175 -1.89 8.93 -12.29
N ARG A 176 -1.54 10.00 -11.57
CA ARG A 176 -0.25 10.12 -10.89
C ARG A 176 -0.11 9.09 -9.76
N LEU A 177 -1.10 8.95 -8.90
CA LEU A 177 -1.10 7.93 -7.85
C LEU A 177 -1.02 6.51 -8.44
N GLN A 178 -1.71 6.27 -9.55
CA GLN A 178 -1.62 4.99 -10.25
C GLN A 178 -0.23 4.73 -10.84
N SER A 179 0.45 5.73 -11.38
CA SER A 179 1.78 5.57 -11.97
C SER A 179 2.84 5.25 -10.91
N VAL A 180 2.69 5.76 -9.71
CA VAL A 180 3.64 5.53 -8.61
C VAL A 180 3.55 4.10 -8.08
N THR A 181 2.39 3.44 -8.21
CA THR A 181 2.16 2.05 -7.74
C THR A 181 2.24 1.00 -8.85
N VAL A 182 2.83 1.32 -10.01
CA VAL A 182 2.92 0.37 -11.14
C VAL A 182 3.80 -0.82 -10.78
N VAL A 183 4.96 -0.59 -10.17
CA VAL A 183 5.93 -1.64 -9.83
C VAL A 183 5.32 -2.59 -8.79
N GLU A 184 4.70 -2.07 -7.74
CA GLU A 184 4.05 -2.85 -6.69
C GLU A 184 2.91 -3.70 -7.27
N ARG A 185 2.11 -3.14 -8.18
CA ARG A 185 1.05 -3.89 -8.88
C ARG A 185 1.60 -4.98 -9.79
N MET A 186 2.72 -4.74 -10.48
CA MET A 186 3.39 -5.76 -11.28
C MET A 186 3.88 -6.90 -10.40
N ILE A 187 4.56 -6.60 -9.29
CA ILE A 187 5.02 -7.59 -8.31
C ILE A 187 3.82 -8.38 -7.76
N ALA A 188 2.74 -7.71 -7.35
CA ALA A 188 1.54 -8.37 -6.85
C ALA A 188 0.90 -9.31 -7.88
N ARG A 189 0.84 -8.92 -9.16
CA ARG A 189 0.33 -9.79 -10.25
C ARG A 189 1.22 -11.00 -10.48
N LEU A 190 2.55 -10.82 -10.48
CA LEU A 190 3.49 -11.94 -10.61
C LEU A 190 3.35 -12.91 -9.45
N LEU A 191 3.30 -12.40 -8.21
CA LEU A 191 3.11 -13.22 -7.02
C LEU A 191 1.77 -13.98 -7.07
N MET A 192 0.69 -13.36 -7.57
CA MET A 192 -0.60 -14.02 -7.76
C MET A 192 -0.51 -15.18 -8.74
N VAL A 193 0.18 -15.01 -9.89
CA VAL A 193 0.39 -16.10 -10.86
C VAL A 193 1.17 -17.24 -10.24
N PHE A 194 2.26 -16.97 -9.52
CA PHE A 194 3.03 -17.99 -8.80
C PHE A 194 2.21 -18.70 -7.71
N ALA A 195 1.38 -17.95 -6.97
CA ALA A 195 0.51 -18.53 -5.95
C ALA A 195 -0.53 -19.48 -6.59
N MET A 196 -1.13 -19.09 -7.71
CA MET A 196 -2.07 -19.95 -8.44
C MET A 196 -1.39 -21.22 -9.00
N ALA A 197 -0.19 -21.09 -9.57
CA ALA A 197 0.59 -22.24 -10.05
C ALA A 197 0.96 -23.19 -8.89
N SER A 198 1.41 -22.64 -7.77
CA SER A 198 1.73 -23.42 -6.55
C SER A 198 0.50 -24.14 -6.00
N LEU A 199 -0.65 -23.48 -5.97
CA LEU A 199 -1.93 -24.07 -5.55
C LEU A 199 -2.33 -25.23 -6.47
N ALA A 200 -2.17 -25.06 -7.79
CA ALA A 200 -2.45 -26.13 -8.75
C ALA A 200 -1.56 -27.36 -8.54
N VAL A 201 -0.24 -27.14 -8.36
CA VAL A 201 0.71 -28.24 -8.07
C VAL A 201 0.38 -28.91 -6.75
N ALA A 202 0.06 -28.16 -5.69
CA ALA A 202 -0.36 -28.71 -4.41
C ALA A 202 -1.64 -29.56 -4.53
N ALA A 203 -2.64 -29.08 -5.29
CA ALA A 203 -3.89 -29.81 -5.52
C ALA A 203 -3.65 -31.11 -6.31
N LEU A 204 -2.77 -31.10 -7.33
CA LEU A 204 -2.38 -32.28 -8.06
C LEU A 204 -1.63 -33.30 -7.18
N GLY A 205 -0.70 -32.82 -6.35
CA GLY A 205 0.02 -33.67 -5.38
C GLY A 205 -0.94 -34.33 -4.39
N GLN A 206 -1.88 -33.56 -3.85
CA GLN A 206 -2.89 -34.09 -2.93
C GLN A 206 -3.83 -35.11 -3.60
N TYR A 207 -4.25 -34.82 -4.83
CA TYR A 207 -5.03 -35.77 -5.64
C TYR A 207 -4.25 -37.11 -5.82
N ALA A 208 -2.97 -37.03 -6.19
CA ALA A 208 -2.13 -38.20 -6.41
C ALA A 208 -1.98 -39.05 -5.12
N VAL A 209 -1.72 -38.39 -3.98
CA VAL A 209 -1.62 -39.06 -2.68
C VAL A 209 -2.95 -39.71 -2.27
N ALA A 210 -4.07 -39.00 -2.46
CA ALA A 210 -5.40 -39.53 -2.16
C ALA A 210 -5.71 -40.76 -3.04
N MET A 211 -5.40 -40.71 -4.33
CA MET A 211 -5.56 -41.86 -5.25
C MET A 211 -4.68 -43.03 -4.89
N PHE A 212 -3.44 -42.80 -4.50
CA PHE A 212 -2.51 -43.83 -4.08
C PHE A 212 -3.00 -44.53 -2.79
N ASN A 213 -3.35 -43.73 -1.77
CA ASN A 213 -3.89 -44.29 -0.51
C ASN A 213 -5.17 -45.09 -0.74
N MET A 214 -6.03 -44.63 -1.64
CA MET A 214 -7.25 -45.34 -2.01
C MET A 214 -6.95 -46.72 -2.60
N ARG A 215 -5.98 -46.82 -3.53
CA ARG A 215 -5.57 -48.07 -4.13
C ARG A 215 -5.04 -49.05 -3.08
N LEU A 216 -4.24 -48.58 -2.14
CA LEU A 216 -3.70 -49.43 -1.06
C LEU A 216 -4.78 -49.96 -0.11
N ARG A 217 -5.87 -49.19 0.09
CA ARG A 217 -6.96 -49.50 1.04
C ARG A 217 -8.22 -50.07 0.36
N THR A 218 -8.16 -50.43 -0.92
CA THR A 218 -9.31 -50.90 -1.70
C THR A 218 -9.94 -52.13 -1.06
N LYS A 219 -9.14 -53.12 -0.59
CA LYS A 219 -9.62 -54.31 0.11
C LYS A 219 -10.32 -53.95 1.43
N ASP A 220 -9.73 -53.07 2.23
CA ASP A 220 -10.31 -52.63 3.51
C ASP A 220 -11.66 -51.97 3.31
N PHE A 221 -11.78 -51.11 2.30
CA PHE A 221 -13.04 -50.45 1.95
C PHE A 221 -14.09 -51.47 1.45
N GLY A 222 -13.66 -52.47 0.67
CA GLY A 222 -14.53 -53.54 0.21
C GLY A 222 -15.09 -54.37 1.38
N VAL A 223 -14.25 -54.76 2.33
CA VAL A 223 -14.67 -55.53 3.55
C VAL A 223 -15.63 -54.67 4.37
N ARG A 224 -15.33 -53.41 4.62
CA ARG A 224 -16.20 -52.52 5.41
C ARG A 224 -17.56 -52.33 4.74
N MET A 225 -17.62 -52.18 3.41
CA MET A 225 -18.89 -52.08 2.69
C MET A 225 -19.67 -53.40 2.75
N ALA A 226 -19.01 -54.53 2.70
CA ALA A 226 -19.65 -55.87 2.84
C ALA A 226 -20.29 -56.04 4.23
N ILE A 227 -19.72 -55.44 5.28
CA ILE A 227 -20.24 -55.47 6.67
C ILE A 227 -21.28 -54.36 6.90
N GLY A 228 -21.63 -53.54 5.88
CA GLY A 228 -22.70 -52.56 5.95
C GLY A 228 -22.26 -51.10 6.08
N ALA A 229 -20.99 -50.74 5.90
CA ALA A 229 -20.57 -49.36 5.86
C ALA A 229 -21.16 -48.64 4.61
N SER A 230 -21.71 -47.46 4.81
CA SER A 230 -22.27 -46.66 3.72
C SER A 230 -21.16 -46.01 2.88
N ALA A 231 -21.43 -45.79 1.58
CA ALA A 231 -20.54 -45.11 0.66
C ALA A 231 -20.18 -43.68 1.15
N SER A 232 -21.12 -43.02 1.81
CA SER A 232 -20.93 -41.66 2.37
C SER A 232 -19.97 -41.67 3.57
N GLN A 233 -19.94 -42.71 4.36
CA GLN A 233 -18.98 -42.86 5.47
C GLN A 233 -17.54 -42.95 4.94
N ILE A 234 -17.31 -43.76 3.91
CA ILE A 234 -15.99 -43.91 3.28
C ILE A 234 -15.55 -42.61 2.63
N GLN A 235 -16.46 -41.95 1.91
CA GLN A 235 -16.17 -40.64 1.28
C GLN A 235 -15.79 -39.59 2.35
N ARG A 236 -16.50 -39.52 3.45
CA ARG A 236 -16.22 -38.58 4.55
C ARG A 236 -14.86 -38.90 5.21
N GLU A 237 -14.51 -40.19 5.37
CA GLU A 237 -13.23 -40.59 5.94
C GLU A 237 -12.06 -40.07 5.05
N VAL A 238 -12.12 -40.33 3.74
CA VAL A 238 -11.09 -39.88 2.78
C VAL A 238 -10.93 -38.34 2.77
N ILE A 239 -12.04 -37.61 2.76
CA ILE A 239 -12.01 -36.12 2.78
C ILE A 239 -11.44 -35.65 4.13
N THR A 240 -11.83 -36.25 5.25
CA THR A 240 -11.34 -35.85 6.57
C THR A 240 -9.85 -36.09 6.72
N GLU A 241 -9.33 -37.20 6.18
CA GLU A 241 -7.89 -37.49 6.18
C GLU A 241 -7.11 -36.49 5.36
N ALA A 242 -7.63 -36.10 4.18
CA ALA A 242 -7.05 -35.07 3.33
C ALA A 242 -7.03 -33.69 4.04
N LEU A 243 -8.11 -33.31 4.69
CA LEU A 243 -8.19 -32.06 5.45
C LEU A 243 -7.21 -32.03 6.64
N ARG A 244 -7.07 -33.13 7.37
CA ARG A 244 -6.10 -33.23 8.48
C ARG A 244 -4.67 -33.00 7.99
N LEU A 245 -4.30 -33.55 6.83
CA LEU A 245 -2.99 -33.34 6.22
C LEU A 245 -2.81 -31.87 5.82
N THR A 246 -3.82 -31.27 5.17
CA THR A 246 -3.82 -29.87 4.78
C THR A 246 -3.66 -28.95 5.99
N TRP A 247 -4.38 -29.18 7.07
CA TRP A 247 -4.30 -28.34 8.27
C TRP A 247 -2.95 -28.43 8.99
N ARG A 248 -2.32 -29.61 8.99
CA ARG A 248 -0.94 -29.75 9.50
C ARG A 248 0.05 -28.96 8.65
N GLY A 249 -0.07 -29.06 7.34
CA GLY A 249 0.75 -28.27 6.41
C GLY A 249 0.51 -26.77 6.55
N LEU A 250 -0.75 -26.37 6.75
CA LEU A 250 -1.12 -24.97 6.95
C LEU A 250 -0.55 -24.39 8.25
N ALA A 251 -0.54 -25.16 9.35
CA ALA A 251 0.06 -24.72 10.60
C ALA A 251 1.56 -24.39 10.43
N VAL A 252 2.30 -25.26 9.73
CA VAL A 252 3.72 -25.01 9.40
C VAL A 252 3.84 -23.82 8.43
N GLY A 253 2.97 -23.76 7.42
CA GLY A 253 2.95 -22.67 6.42
C GLY A 253 2.70 -21.30 7.02
N ILE A 254 1.83 -21.18 8.02
CA ILE A 254 1.57 -19.92 8.75
C ILE A 254 2.84 -19.46 9.46
N VAL A 255 3.54 -20.34 10.16
CA VAL A 255 4.78 -19.98 10.87
C VAL A 255 5.84 -19.46 9.88
N LEU A 256 6.02 -20.16 8.76
CA LEU A 256 6.96 -19.74 7.71
C LEU A 256 6.54 -18.45 7.03
N SER A 257 5.24 -18.26 6.79
CA SER A 257 4.69 -17.04 6.20
C SER A 257 4.90 -15.80 7.08
N VAL A 258 4.67 -15.94 8.39
CA VAL A 258 4.94 -14.87 9.36
C VAL A 258 6.44 -14.53 9.38
N ALA A 259 7.31 -15.54 9.42
CA ALA A 259 8.76 -15.32 9.40
C ALA A 259 9.21 -14.60 8.11
N ALA A 260 8.71 -15.04 6.95
CA ALA A 260 8.99 -14.42 5.66
C ALA A 260 8.42 -12.99 5.59
N GLY A 261 7.21 -12.76 6.10
CA GLY A 261 6.59 -11.43 6.15
C GLY A 261 7.35 -10.45 7.04
N VAL A 262 7.88 -10.92 8.17
CA VAL A 262 8.74 -10.11 9.03
C VAL A 262 10.06 -9.77 8.33
N ALA A 263 10.67 -10.71 7.63
CA ALA A 263 11.90 -10.47 6.86
C ALA A 263 11.67 -9.50 5.68
N ALA A 264 10.48 -9.52 5.08
CA ALA A 264 10.11 -8.69 3.94
C ALA A 264 9.45 -7.34 4.33
N ARG A 265 9.42 -6.96 5.60
CA ARG A 265 8.75 -5.71 6.07
C ARG A 265 9.20 -4.46 5.34
N GLY A 266 10.47 -4.38 4.93
CA GLY A 266 11.00 -3.24 4.17
C GLY A 266 10.46 -3.11 2.74
N VAL A 267 9.75 -4.11 2.23
CA VAL A 267 9.21 -4.15 0.85
C VAL A 267 7.67 -4.14 0.84
N LEU A 268 7.03 -4.51 1.96
CA LEU A 268 5.57 -4.54 2.08
C LEU A 268 5.04 -3.16 2.52
N PHE A 269 4.27 -2.53 1.65
CA PHE A 269 3.60 -1.25 1.93
C PHE A 269 2.17 -1.48 2.42
N GLY A 270 1.83 -0.89 3.57
CA GLY A 270 0.45 -0.75 4.05
C GLY A 270 -0.25 -2.04 4.47
N VAL A 271 0.46 -3.18 4.52
CA VAL A 271 -0.08 -4.46 5.00
C VAL A 271 0.75 -4.96 6.18
N THR A 272 0.09 -5.14 7.31
CA THR A 272 0.74 -5.79 8.45
C THR A 272 0.95 -7.27 8.15
N PRO A 273 2.16 -7.84 8.37
CA PRO A 273 2.45 -9.26 8.12
C PRO A 273 1.55 -10.23 8.90
N THR A 274 0.79 -9.74 9.86
CA THR A 274 -0.07 -10.52 10.77
C THR A 274 -1.55 -10.19 10.61
N ASP A 275 -2.01 -9.75 9.42
CA ASP A 275 -3.43 -9.47 9.19
C ASP A 275 -4.28 -10.75 9.28
N PRO A 276 -5.18 -10.88 10.29
CA PRO A 276 -5.97 -12.09 10.50
C PRO A 276 -6.93 -12.38 9.34
N ALA A 277 -7.42 -11.34 8.66
CA ALA A 277 -8.36 -11.50 7.55
C ALA A 277 -7.70 -12.21 6.36
N THR A 278 -6.46 -11.86 6.07
CA THR A 278 -5.65 -12.51 5.03
C THR A 278 -5.41 -13.99 5.36
N TYR A 279 -5.01 -14.32 6.60
CA TYR A 279 -4.81 -15.71 7.00
C TYR A 279 -6.09 -16.53 6.97
N LEU A 280 -7.24 -15.98 7.36
CA LEU A 280 -8.54 -16.65 7.26
C LEU A 280 -8.93 -16.90 5.79
N ALA A 281 -8.70 -15.94 4.91
CA ALA A 281 -8.96 -16.11 3.48
C ALA A 281 -8.09 -17.22 2.88
N VAL A 282 -6.79 -17.25 3.18
CA VAL A 282 -5.87 -18.31 2.74
C VAL A 282 -6.29 -19.68 3.30
N PHE A 283 -6.67 -19.76 4.58
CA PHE A 283 -7.20 -20.97 5.19
C PHE A 283 -8.43 -21.51 4.44
N ALA A 284 -9.38 -20.64 4.13
CA ALA A 284 -10.61 -21.00 3.41
C ALA A 284 -10.29 -21.48 1.99
N ILE A 285 -9.42 -20.77 1.26
CA ILE A 285 -9.02 -21.13 -0.12
C ILE A 285 -8.32 -22.49 -0.14
N LEU A 286 -7.33 -22.71 0.73
CA LEU A 286 -6.57 -23.96 0.78
C LEU A 286 -7.45 -25.14 1.22
N SER A 287 -8.33 -24.94 2.21
CA SER A 287 -9.27 -25.98 2.63
C SER A 287 -10.26 -26.34 1.52
N THR A 288 -10.77 -25.36 0.81
CA THR A 288 -11.68 -25.57 -0.33
C THR A 288 -10.97 -26.30 -1.47
N ALA A 289 -9.74 -25.90 -1.82
CA ALA A 289 -8.93 -26.57 -2.84
C ALA A 289 -8.61 -28.02 -2.45
N SER A 290 -8.32 -28.29 -1.17
CA SER A 290 -8.10 -29.61 -0.63
C SER A 290 -9.33 -30.52 -0.77
N VAL A 291 -10.51 -30.01 -0.39
CA VAL A 291 -11.77 -30.75 -0.56
C VAL A 291 -12.01 -31.03 -2.03
N ALA A 292 -11.85 -30.04 -2.92
CA ALA A 292 -12.07 -30.22 -4.35
C ALA A 292 -11.10 -31.26 -4.95
N ALA A 293 -9.80 -31.20 -4.60
CA ALA A 293 -8.81 -32.16 -5.07
C ALA A 293 -9.08 -33.59 -4.59
N SER A 294 -9.64 -33.74 -3.38
CA SER A 294 -9.91 -35.06 -2.76
C SER A 294 -11.32 -35.59 -3.11
N TYR A 295 -12.20 -34.73 -3.65
CA TYR A 295 -13.59 -35.13 -3.93
C TYR A 295 -13.69 -36.26 -4.95
N LEU A 296 -12.96 -36.15 -6.07
CA LEU A 296 -13.00 -37.16 -7.15
C LEU A 296 -12.43 -38.54 -6.69
N PRO A 297 -11.27 -38.63 -5.99
CA PRO A 297 -10.83 -39.87 -5.36
C PRO A 297 -11.84 -40.41 -4.37
N ALA A 298 -12.36 -39.61 -3.48
CA ALA A 298 -13.34 -40.02 -2.47
C ALA A 298 -14.63 -40.56 -3.10
N TRP A 299 -15.13 -39.92 -4.16
CA TRP A 299 -16.29 -40.42 -4.89
C TRP A 299 -16.03 -41.76 -5.59
N ARG A 300 -14.83 -41.95 -6.15
CA ARG A 300 -14.43 -43.24 -6.73
C ARG A 300 -14.30 -44.35 -5.67
N ALA A 301 -13.74 -44.03 -4.50
CA ALA A 301 -13.66 -44.97 -3.37
C ALA A 301 -15.06 -45.43 -2.93
N ALA A 302 -16.04 -44.54 -2.91
CA ALA A 302 -17.41 -44.85 -2.50
C ALA A 302 -18.19 -45.71 -3.53
N ARG A 303 -17.68 -45.92 -4.73
CA ARG A 303 -18.31 -46.70 -5.82
C ARG A 303 -17.54 -47.99 -6.18
N ILE A 304 -16.64 -48.46 -5.33
CA ILE A 304 -15.91 -49.70 -5.54
C ILE A 304 -16.91 -50.87 -5.52
N ASN A 305 -16.83 -51.70 -6.54
CA ASN A 305 -17.61 -52.96 -6.56
C ASN A 305 -17.02 -53.93 -5.55
N VAL A 306 -17.81 -54.23 -4.50
CA VAL A 306 -17.39 -55.09 -3.38
C VAL A 306 -16.91 -56.46 -3.88
N VAL A 307 -17.56 -57.04 -4.93
CA VAL A 307 -17.21 -58.34 -5.48
C VAL A 307 -15.85 -58.30 -6.19
N GLU A 308 -15.54 -57.23 -6.92
CA GLU A 308 -14.26 -57.05 -7.59
C GLU A 308 -13.11 -56.77 -6.58
N ALA A 309 -13.39 -55.99 -5.53
CA ALA A 309 -12.42 -55.64 -4.48
C ALA A 309 -11.96 -56.89 -3.69
N LEU A 310 -12.83 -57.88 -3.53
CA LEU A 310 -12.52 -59.14 -2.84
C LEU A 310 -11.88 -60.22 -3.77
N ARG A 311 -11.93 -60.00 -5.12
CA ARG A 311 -11.42 -60.96 -6.11
C ARG A 311 -10.01 -60.62 -6.62
N GLN A 312 -9.47 -59.46 -6.28
CA GLN A 312 -8.09 -59.07 -6.61
C GLN A 312 -7.12 -59.76 -5.61
N GLU A 313 -6.55 -60.87 -6.02
CA GLU A 313 -5.36 -61.45 -5.43
C GLU A 313 -4.09 -60.71 -5.81
#